data_14b0d33de825cfa3956d3652bbc9e006
#
_entry.id   14b0d33de825cfa3956d3652bbc9e006
#
_cell.length_a   1.000
_cell.length_b   1.000
_cell.length_c   1.000
_cell.angle_alpha   90.00
_cell.angle_beta   90.00
_cell.angle_gamma   90.00
#
_symmetry.space_group_name_H-M   'P 1'
#
loop_
_entity.id
_entity.type
_entity.pdbx_description
1 polymer ?
#
loop_
_entity_poly.entity_id
_entity_poly.type
_entity_poly.pdbx_seq_one_letter_code
_entity_poly.pdbx_strand_id
1 'polypeptide(L)'
;MKNKLKQELEQIEIPKELHMRAKLGVEKAKSEQPRRTFKKAIVFSAAAALFLIGSAGVSAAAFPSFNHLLSLVSPDIALFLQPIETTSEDKGIKMKVIGAMNDDEMAVIYVTMQDLTGNRIDKTLDLYDYTLTEGHMFNSQIVDYDKDTNTATLRVQANGGTNLNHKKINFQISSFLSNKHNHDGIHVDTHLADLKNKEVATVSINSDSTSGGGGEMFNKLEKGEKIEILKPNETIISLPKIKFMHVSNIGFIDGQLHVQTKWSNEDIDSHGDFYLVNPSGKKINASSNISYGVDESGETVYGNNYVEYIFDVNNEDLSKLKLMGDLISNGNFTKGNWSTTFKLHSVEKEKSLSFNENLGSWKATKMTLSSLGVTLYGKGKFKDTDNIKVSVKMKNGSSQSLDSLQNFSDNKSVKAKFLSSSPLDLSKIDTINVNGTVIKVSK
;
A
#
# COMPACT_ATOMS: atom_id res chain seq x y z
N MET A 1 -1.14 -37.13 21.03
CA MET A 1 -1.07 -36.19 19.88
C MET A 1 0.35 -35.69 19.53
N LYS A 2 1.24 -35.44 20.50
CA LYS A 2 2.61 -34.94 20.23
C LYS A 2 3.52 -35.85 19.37
N ASN A 3 3.30 -37.15 19.34
CA ASN A 3 4.17 -38.09 18.59
C ASN A 3 3.84 -38.19 17.09
N LYS A 4 2.61 -37.85 16.68
CA LYS A 4 2.20 -37.95 15.27
C LYS A 4 2.74 -36.78 14.45
N LEU A 5 2.72 -35.57 15.01
CA LEU A 5 3.29 -34.36 14.37
C LEU A 5 4.81 -34.48 14.17
N LYS A 6 5.52 -35.10 15.13
CA LYS A 6 6.96 -35.31 15.03
C LYS A 6 7.31 -36.31 13.93
N GLN A 7 6.51 -37.36 13.75
CA GLN A 7 6.70 -38.35 12.67
C GLN A 7 6.38 -37.78 11.29
N GLU A 8 5.38 -36.87 11.18
CA GLU A 8 5.06 -36.18 9.92
C GLU A 8 6.13 -35.16 9.55
N LEU A 9 6.73 -34.47 10.53
CA LEU A 9 7.84 -33.51 10.29
C LEU A 9 9.15 -34.23 9.89
N GLU A 10 9.39 -35.48 10.39
CA GLU A 10 10.56 -36.28 10.01
C GLU A 10 10.44 -36.87 8.60
N GLN A 11 9.25 -36.89 7.98
CA GLN A 11 9.01 -37.35 6.60
C GLN A 11 9.09 -36.26 5.56
N ILE A 12 9.29 -35.00 5.95
CA ILE A 12 9.47 -33.91 5.00
C ILE A 12 10.89 -33.97 4.43
N GLU A 13 11.01 -34.45 3.19
CA GLU A 13 12.29 -34.40 2.47
C GLU A 13 12.71 -32.94 2.25
N ILE A 14 13.79 -32.56 2.94
CA ILE A 14 14.40 -31.24 2.73
C ILE A 14 15.01 -31.22 1.32
N PRO A 15 14.59 -30.29 0.42
CA PRO A 15 15.13 -30.21 -0.93
C PRO A 15 16.66 -30.14 -0.93
N LYS A 16 17.31 -30.94 -1.77
CA LYS A 16 18.78 -31.01 -1.87
C LYS A 16 19.44 -29.66 -2.17
N GLU A 17 18.69 -28.75 -2.83
CA GLU A 17 19.08 -27.38 -3.08
C GLU A 17 19.30 -26.55 -1.82
N LEU A 18 18.57 -26.81 -0.75
CA LEU A 18 18.73 -26.11 0.54
C LEU A 18 20.07 -26.50 1.20
N HIS A 19 20.44 -27.78 1.13
CA HIS A 19 21.74 -28.26 1.62
C HIS A 19 22.91 -27.71 0.78
N MET A 20 22.74 -27.60 -0.52
CA MET A 20 23.77 -27.06 -1.43
C MET A 20 23.99 -25.57 -1.22
N ARG A 21 22.95 -24.80 -1.03
CA ARG A 21 23.03 -23.36 -0.71
C ARG A 21 23.64 -23.10 0.67
N ALA A 22 23.29 -23.91 1.68
CA ALA A 22 23.94 -23.86 2.99
C ALA A 22 25.45 -24.15 2.91
N LYS A 23 25.87 -25.11 2.07
CA LYS A 23 27.29 -25.46 1.88
C LYS A 23 28.06 -24.36 1.13
N LEU A 24 27.50 -23.79 0.07
CA LEU A 24 28.11 -22.67 -0.66
C LEU A 24 28.27 -21.42 0.21
N GLY A 25 27.32 -21.14 1.10
CA GLY A 25 27.41 -20.04 2.04
C GLY A 25 28.50 -20.23 3.09
N VAL A 26 28.72 -21.45 3.59
CA VAL A 26 29.83 -21.77 4.54
C VAL A 26 31.20 -21.65 3.85
N GLU A 27 31.35 -22.07 2.61
CA GLU A 27 32.60 -21.93 1.84
C GLU A 27 32.94 -20.47 1.55
N LYS A 28 31.94 -19.64 1.21
CA LYS A 28 32.15 -18.21 0.95
C LYS A 28 32.51 -17.45 2.23
N ALA A 29 31.91 -17.77 3.38
CA ALA A 29 32.24 -17.16 4.67
C ALA A 29 33.66 -17.50 5.14
N LYS A 30 34.20 -18.67 4.76
CA LYS A 30 35.60 -19.05 5.09
C LYS A 30 36.64 -18.30 4.25
N SER A 31 36.30 -17.83 3.07
CA SER A 31 37.24 -17.15 2.14
C SER A 31 37.38 -15.64 2.39
N GLU A 32 36.51 -15.00 3.21
CA GLU A 32 36.44 -13.54 3.33
C GLU A 32 36.89 -12.99 4.71
N GLN A 33 37.74 -13.65 5.49
CA GLN A 33 38.21 -13.11 6.78
C GLN A 33 39.45 -12.21 6.65
N PRO A 34 39.40 -10.89 6.90
CA PRO A 34 40.54 -10.08 7.21
C PRO A 34 40.74 -9.96 8.74
N ARG A 35 41.96 -10.27 9.21
CA ARG A 35 42.40 -10.07 10.60
C ARG A 35 42.51 -8.59 10.92
N ARG A 36 41.77 -8.08 11.90
CA ARG A 36 42.05 -6.79 12.56
C ARG A 36 41.84 -6.84 14.06
N THR A 37 42.85 -6.38 14.79
CA THR A 37 42.92 -6.21 16.25
C THR A 37 42.19 -4.95 16.70
N PHE A 38 41.35 -5.04 17.75
CA PHE A 38 40.65 -3.90 18.34
C PHE A 38 41.26 -3.48 19.67
N LYS A 39 41.49 -2.15 19.84
CA LYS A 39 41.72 -1.48 21.13
C LYS A 39 40.39 -0.98 21.70
N LYS A 40 40.22 -1.16 23.02
CA LYS A 40 39.00 -0.89 23.78
C LYS A 40 38.77 0.61 23.99
N ALA A 41 37.56 1.09 23.73
CA ALA A 41 36.97 2.26 24.37
C ALA A 41 35.47 1.95 24.61
N ILE A 42 35.07 2.01 25.88
CA ILE A 42 33.70 1.77 26.36
C ILE A 42 33.01 3.13 26.43
N VAL A 43 31.93 3.30 25.65
CA VAL A 43 30.91 4.34 25.89
C VAL A 43 29.56 3.67 25.79
N PHE A 44 28.83 3.70 26.88
CA PHE A 44 27.43 3.23 26.94
C PHE A 44 26.53 4.22 26.20
N SER A 45 25.98 3.80 25.09
CA SER A 45 24.73 4.31 24.51
C SER A 45 23.97 3.12 23.93
N ALA A 46 22.66 3.12 24.07
CA ALA A 46 21.75 2.02 23.76
C ALA A 46 22.16 1.29 22.47
N ALA A 47 22.61 0.06 22.62
CA ALA A 47 23.24 -0.70 21.56
C ALA A 47 22.18 -1.25 20.60
N ALA A 48 22.09 -0.65 19.43
CA ALA A 48 21.62 -1.38 18.26
C ALA A 48 22.66 -2.47 17.96
N ALA A 49 22.39 -3.71 18.38
CA ALA A 49 23.21 -4.85 18.06
C ALA A 49 23.07 -5.14 16.55
N LEU A 50 24.01 -4.63 15.77
CA LEU A 50 24.20 -4.95 14.36
C LEU A 50 24.75 -6.39 14.26
N PHE A 51 23.89 -7.38 14.20
CA PHE A 51 24.27 -8.70 13.72
C PHE A 51 24.15 -8.74 12.19
N LEU A 52 25.27 -8.44 11.52
CA LEU A 52 25.47 -8.79 10.13
C LEU A 52 25.70 -10.30 10.05
N ILE A 53 24.66 -11.07 9.80
CA ILE A 53 24.79 -12.48 9.42
C ILE A 53 24.83 -12.51 7.89
N GLY A 54 26.04 -12.39 7.38
CA GLY A 54 26.32 -12.81 6.01
C GLY A 54 26.28 -14.32 5.94
N SER A 55 25.35 -14.84 5.17
CA SER A 55 25.30 -16.15 4.55
C SER A 55 25.72 -17.40 5.35
N ALA A 56 24.82 -18.34 5.34
CA ALA A 56 24.98 -19.78 5.47
C ALA A 56 25.03 -20.37 6.88
N GLY A 57 23.97 -21.04 7.24
CA GLY A 57 23.98 -22.09 8.26
C GLY A 57 23.70 -21.66 9.68
N VAL A 58 23.09 -20.51 9.93
CA VAL A 58 22.45 -20.27 11.22
C VAL A 58 21.16 -21.09 11.21
N SER A 59 21.08 -22.10 12.09
CA SER A 59 19.89 -22.91 12.20
C SER A 59 18.68 -22.01 12.47
N ALA A 60 17.54 -22.30 11.86
CA ALA A 60 16.27 -21.64 12.09
C ALA A 60 15.94 -21.49 13.59
N ALA A 61 16.44 -22.38 14.45
CA ALA A 61 16.35 -22.31 15.91
C ALA A 61 16.91 -21.01 16.52
N ALA A 62 17.82 -20.28 15.83
CA ALA A 62 18.40 -19.03 16.32
C ALA A 62 17.45 -17.82 16.15
N PHE A 63 16.39 -17.91 15.33
CA PHE A 63 15.49 -16.81 15.00
C PHE A 63 14.01 -17.21 15.13
N PRO A 64 13.47 -17.28 16.34
CA PRO A 64 12.07 -17.73 16.54
C PRO A 64 11.05 -16.89 15.78
N SER A 65 11.22 -15.56 15.73
CA SER A 65 10.31 -14.65 15.01
C SER A 65 10.38 -14.85 13.49
N PHE A 66 11.57 -15.12 12.94
CA PHE A 66 11.73 -15.44 11.52
C PHE A 66 11.12 -16.78 11.17
N ASN A 67 11.25 -17.79 12.05
CA ASN A 67 10.59 -19.10 11.84
C ASN A 67 9.07 -18.99 11.86
N HIS A 68 8.52 -18.17 12.76
CA HIS A 68 7.10 -17.89 12.76
C HIS A 68 6.70 -17.21 11.43
N LEU A 69 7.46 -16.23 10.96
CA LEU A 69 7.24 -15.61 9.65
C LEU A 69 7.21 -16.65 8.50
N LEU A 70 8.15 -17.60 8.49
CA LEU A 70 8.19 -18.65 7.46
C LEU A 70 6.94 -19.53 7.44
N SER A 71 6.24 -19.67 8.58
CA SER A 71 4.96 -20.38 8.64
C SER A 71 3.77 -19.57 8.13
N LEU A 72 3.89 -18.25 8.06
CA LEU A 72 2.83 -17.33 7.61
C LEU A 72 2.90 -17.04 6.11
N VAL A 73 4.05 -17.24 5.49
CA VAL A 73 4.27 -16.92 4.06
C VAL A 73 4.27 -18.19 3.21
N SER A 74 4.01 -18.03 1.91
CA SER A 74 4.11 -19.16 0.99
C SER A 74 5.55 -19.70 0.89
N PRO A 75 5.74 -20.99 0.56
CA PRO A 75 7.09 -21.55 0.36
C PRO A 75 7.93 -20.79 -0.64
N ASP A 76 7.31 -20.24 -1.70
CA ASP A 76 8.00 -19.45 -2.72
C ASP A 76 8.55 -18.14 -2.14
N ILE A 77 7.79 -17.46 -1.27
CA ILE A 77 8.26 -16.27 -0.54
C ILE A 77 9.39 -16.65 0.43
N ALA A 78 9.22 -17.74 1.16
CA ALA A 78 10.20 -18.19 2.16
C ALA A 78 11.61 -18.39 1.58
N LEU A 79 11.71 -18.82 0.31
CA LEU A 79 13.00 -19.03 -0.38
C LEU A 79 13.81 -17.75 -0.60
N PHE A 80 13.15 -16.59 -0.67
CA PHE A 80 13.78 -15.30 -0.94
C PHE A 80 14.00 -14.44 0.30
N LEU A 81 13.38 -14.82 1.43
CA LEU A 81 13.49 -14.08 2.68
C LEU A 81 14.87 -14.24 3.33
N GLN A 82 15.43 -13.14 3.78
CA GLN A 82 16.60 -13.06 4.62
C GLN A 82 16.19 -12.72 6.04
N PRO A 83 16.71 -13.43 7.07
CA PRO A 83 16.44 -13.07 8.45
C PRO A 83 17.05 -11.70 8.77
N ILE A 84 16.24 -10.85 9.39
CA ILE A 84 16.64 -9.55 9.94
C ILE A 84 16.13 -9.56 11.38
N GLU A 85 17.00 -9.30 12.34
CA GLU A 85 16.62 -9.33 13.76
C GLU A 85 16.98 -8.00 14.43
N THR A 86 16.40 -6.91 13.89
CA THR A 86 16.63 -5.57 14.43
C THR A 86 15.37 -5.05 15.12
N THR A 87 15.56 -4.38 16.25
CA THR A 87 14.46 -3.98 17.14
C THR A 87 14.56 -2.50 17.50
N SER A 88 13.43 -1.84 17.64
CA SER A 88 13.27 -0.51 18.21
C SER A 88 12.08 -0.50 19.15
N GLU A 89 12.15 0.23 20.24
CA GLU A 89 11.07 0.37 21.21
C GLU A 89 10.86 1.84 21.54
N ASP A 90 9.60 2.27 21.51
CA ASP A 90 9.18 3.61 21.95
C ASP A 90 7.76 3.52 22.54
N LYS A 91 7.51 4.26 23.59
CA LYS A 91 6.19 4.39 24.27
C LYS A 91 5.53 3.05 24.62
N GLY A 92 6.33 2.02 24.97
CA GLY A 92 5.84 0.68 25.29
C GLY A 92 5.33 -0.11 24.09
N ILE A 93 5.69 0.31 22.87
CA ILE A 93 5.49 -0.46 21.64
C ILE A 93 6.84 -0.88 21.10
N LYS A 94 6.98 -2.16 20.83
CA LYS A 94 8.16 -2.79 20.28
C LYS A 94 7.96 -3.08 18.79
N MET A 95 8.77 -2.45 17.96
CA MET A 95 8.91 -2.78 16.54
C MET A 95 10.08 -3.73 16.34
N LYS A 96 9.92 -4.76 15.53
CA LYS A 96 11.00 -5.67 15.14
C LYS A 96 10.91 -5.98 13.66
N VAL A 97 11.97 -5.69 12.90
CA VAL A 97 12.12 -6.19 11.53
C VAL A 97 12.61 -7.63 11.61
N ILE A 98 11.82 -8.57 11.10
CA ILE A 98 12.05 -10.02 11.26
C ILE A 98 12.54 -10.69 9.98
N GLY A 99 12.25 -10.12 8.82
CA GLY A 99 12.72 -10.65 7.55
C GLY A 99 12.61 -9.63 6.44
N ALA A 100 13.41 -9.80 5.40
CA ALA A 100 13.35 -8.94 4.22
C ALA A 100 13.81 -9.67 2.96
N MET A 101 13.40 -9.16 1.80
CA MET A 101 13.90 -9.51 0.48
C MET A 101 13.93 -8.27 -0.41
N ASN A 102 14.77 -8.25 -1.40
CA ASN A 102 14.83 -7.16 -2.38
C ASN A 102 15.27 -7.65 -3.76
N ASP A 103 14.94 -6.89 -4.78
CA ASP A 103 15.29 -7.11 -6.18
C ASP A 103 16.11 -5.97 -6.78
N ASP A 104 17.04 -5.42 -6.06
CA ASP A 104 17.82 -4.23 -6.35
C ASP A 104 17.05 -2.90 -6.13
N GLU A 105 15.85 -2.72 -6.61
CA GLU A 105 15.13 -1.44 -6.54
C GLU A 105 13.95 -1.43 -5.58
N MET A 106 13.40 -2.58 -5.30
CA MET A 106 12.27 -2.75 -4.40
C MET A 106 12.65 -3.62 -3.21
N ALA A 107 12.23 -3.20 -2.03
CA ALA A 107 12.34 -3.97 -0.80
C ALA A 107 10.95 -4.44 -0.34
N VAL A 108 10.89 -5.68 0.13
CA VAL A 108 9.76 -6.20 0.91
C VAL A 108 10.32 -6.56 2.27
N ILE A 109 9.80 -5.94 3.32
CA ILE A 109 10.21 -6.18 4.71
C ILE A 109 9.02 -6.69 5.51
N TYR A 110 9.29 -7.57 6.45
CA TYR A 110 8.32 -8.06 7.41
C TYR A 110 8.65 -7.53 8.78
N VAL A 111 7.66 -6.90 9.40
CA VAL A 111 7.81 -6.16 10.65
C VAL A 111 6.76 -6.66 11.63
N THR A 112 7.15 -6.90 12.87
CA THR A 112 6.19 -7.06 13.96
C THR A 112 6.10 -5.77 14.77
N MET A 113 4.86 -5.40 15.11
CA MET A 113 4.55 -4.33 16.07
C MET A 113 3.84 -4.97 17.25
N GLN A 114 4.40 -4.82 18.46
CA GLN A 114 3.86 -5.40 19.70
C GLN A 114 3.58 -4.32 20.72
N ASP A 115 2.36 -4.27 21.26
CA ASP A 115 2.05 -3.38 22.40
C ASP A 115 2.34 -4.09 23.73
N LEU A 116 3.36 -3.61 24.45
CA LEU A 116 3.84 -4.17 25.69
C LEU A 116 3.06 -3.64 26.90
N THR A 117 2.31 -2.55 26.75
CA THR A 117 1.74 -1.78 27.89
C THR A 117 0.26 -1.46 27.74
N GLY A 118 -0.37 -1.76 26.60
CA GLY A 118 -1.76 -1.39 26.32
C GLY A 118 -2.40 -2.26 25.23
N ASN A 119 -3.45 -1.72 24.62
CA ASN A 119 -4.24 -2.36 23.56
C ASN A 119 -4.36 -1.44 22.34
N ARG A 120 -3.26 -0.76 21.96
CA ARG A 120 -3.22 0.17 20.83
C ARG A 120 -2.96 -0.54 19.49
N ILE A 121 -2.69 -1.84 19.51
CA ILE A 121 -2.45 -2.67 18.33
C ILE A 121 -3.52 -3.74 18.24
N ASP A 122 -4.13 -3.86 17.08
CA ASP A 122 -5.12 -4.89 16.76
C ASP A 122 -5.01 -5.35 15.29
N LYS A 123 -5.94 -6.21 14.86
CA LYS A 123 -6.00 -6.72 13.49
C LYS A 123 -6.27 -5.66 12.41
N THR A 124 -6.56 -4.43 12.78
CA THR A 124 -6.86 -3.32 11.87
C THR A 124 -5.72 -2.31 11.79
N LEU A 125 -4.57 -2.61 12.42
CA LEU A 125 -3.40 -1.74 12.41
C LEU A 125 -3.02 -1.35 10.98
N ASP A 126 -2.82 -0.06 10.77
CA ASP A 126 -2.42 0.52 9.49
C ASP A 126 -1.29 1.54 9.72
N LEU A 127 -0.19 1.39 8.99
CA LEU A 127 0.93 2.32 9.09
C LEU A 127 0.54 3.62 8.39
N TYR A 128 0.50 4.72 9.15
CA TYR A 128 0.06 6.00 8.63
C TYR A 128 1.24 6.85 8.12
N ASP A 129 2.29 7.00 8.94
CA ASP A 129 3.50 7.71 8.55
C ASP A 129 4.72 6.81 8.81
N TYR A 130 5.34 6.39 7.71
CA TYR A 130 6.49 5.50 7.73
C TYR A 130 7.38 5.73 6.51
N THR A 131 8.66 5.47 6.67
CA THR A 131 9.67 5.70 5.63
C THR A 131 10.68 4.56 5.55
N LEU A 132 11.20 4.35 4.36
CA LEU A 132 12.39 3.53 4.11
C LEU A 132 13.40 4.39 3.34
N THR A 133 14.66 4.37 3.73
CA THR A 133 15.72 5.11 3.04
C THR A 133 15.65 4.85 1.52
N GLU A 134 15.62 5.95 0.74
CA GLU A 134 15.50 5.94 -0.72
C GLU A 134 14.21 5.28 -1.26
N GLY A 135 13.20 5.02 -0.42
CA GLY A 135 11.88 4.59 -0.84
C GLY A 135 10.99 5.79 -1.15
N HIS A 136 10.16 5.68 -2.19
CA HIS A 136 9.22 6.73 -2.61
C HIS A 136 7.77 6.24 -2.72
N MET A 137 7.57 4.97 -3.00
CA MET A 137 6.25 4.34 -3.09
C MET A 137 6.16 3.23 -2.05
N PHE A 138 5.14 3.30 -1.22
CA PHE A 138 4.96 2.40 -0.09
C PHE A 138 3.60 1.72 -0.13
N ASN A 139 3.57 0.48 0.35
CA ASN A 139 2.36 -0.27 0.64
C ASN A 139 2.60 -1.10 1.90
N SER A 140 1.68 -1.06 2.85
CA SER A 140 1.69 -1.90 4.04
C SER A 140 0.46 -2.78 4.09
N GLN A 141 0.60 -3.99 4.62
CA GLN A 141 -0.47 -4.95 4.77
C GLN A 141 -0.26 -5.79 6.02
N ILE A 142 -1.30 -5.98 6.82
CA ILE A 142 -1.29 -6.97 7.89
C ILE A 142 -1.25 -8.38 7.28
N VAL A 143 -0.32 -9.19 7.78
CA VAL A 143 -0.17 -10.62 7.44
C VAL A 143 -0.78 -11.48 8.51
N ASP A 144 -0.60 -11.09 9.78
CA ASP A 144 -1.08 -11.84 10.95
C ASP A 144 -1.29 -10.92 12.15
N TYR A 145 -2.17 -11.33 13.07
CA TYR A 145 -2.38 -10.68 14.34
C TYR A 145 -2.56 -11.71 15.46
N ASP A 146 -1.59 -11.74 16.36
CA ASP A 146 -1.65 -12.54 17.59
C ASP A 146 -2.27 -11.69 18.71
N LYS A 147 -3.49 -12.05 19.09
CA LYS A 147 -4.26 -11.38 20.16
C LYS A 147 -3.67 -11.62 21.54
N ASP A 148 -3.04 -12.77 21.78
CA ASP A 148 -2.54 -13.16 23.11
C ASP A 148 -1.31 -12.34 23.48
N THR A 149 -0.53 -11.95 22.50
CA THR A 149 0.68 -11.12 22.67
C THR A 149 0.50 -9.67 22.22
N ASN A 150 -0.69 -9.27 21.73
CA ASN A 150 -0.95 -7.97 21.11
C ASN A 150 0.10 -7.62 20.02
N THR A 151 0.38 -8.58 19.14
CA THR A 151 1.41 -8.45 18.11
C THR A 151 0.79 -8.52 16.71
N ALA A 152 0.97 -7.50 15.92
CA ALA A 152 0.66 -7.50 14.49
C ALA A 152 1.93 -7.77 13.68
N THR A 153 1.83 -8.64 12.68
CA THR A 153 2.87 -8.86 11.66
C THR A 153 2.44 -8.16 10.37
N LEU A 154 3.28 -7.28 9.87
CA LEU A 154 3.04 -6.52 8.65
C LEU A 154 4.04 -6.89 7.57
N ARG A 155 3.57 -6.87 6.34
CA ARG A 155 4.38 -6.83 5.13
C ARG A 155 4.42 -5.40 4.63
N VAL A 156 5.61 -4.82 4.56
CA VAL A 156 5.82 -3.49 4.00
C VAL A 156 6.62 -3.62 2.71
N GLN A 157 6.10 -3.03 1.67
CA GLN A 157 6.72 -2.99 0.35
C GLN A 157 7.11 -1.56 0.04
N ALA A 158 8.35 -1.34 -0.34
CA ALA A 158 8.87 -0.03 -0.69
C ALA A 158 9.65 -0.10 -2.00
N ASN A 159 9.39 0.83 -2.92
CA ASN A 159 10.13 0.98 -4.16
C ASN A 159 10.72 2.39 -4.22
N GLY A 160 12.02 2.49 -4.41
CA GLY A 160 12.73 3.76 -4.52
C GLY A 160 13.24 4.08 -5.92
N GLY A 161 13.14 3.14 -6.86
CA GLY A 161 13.70 3.31 -8.20
C GLY A 161 15.22 3.39 -8.23
N THR A 162 15.90 3.24 -7.09
CA THR A 162 17.36 3.20 -6.96
C THR A 162 17.80 1.83 -6.48
N ASN A 163 19.05 1.45 -6.78
CA ASN A 163 19.56 0.16 -6.35
C ASN A 163 19.77 0.13 -4.82
N LEU A 164 19.04 -0.75 -4.14
CA LEU A 164 19.06 -0.95 -2.69
C LEU A 164 20.03 -2.06 -2.26
N ASN A 165 20.59 -2.82 -3.21
CA ASN A 165 21.45 -3.96 -2.92
C ASN A 165 22.75 -3.53 -2.23
N HIS A 166 23.08 -4.21 -1.14
CA HIS A 166 24.20 -3.92 -0.25
C HIS A 166 24.15 -2.55 0.47
N LYS A 167 23.07 -1.77 0.28
CA LYS A 167 22.89 -0.52 0.99
C LYS A 167 22.46 -0.74 2.44
N LYS A 168 22.82 0.24 3.27
CA LYS A 168 22.32 0.37 4.63
C LYS A 168 20.97 1.08 4.57
N ILE A 169 19.92 0.38 4.94
CA ILE A 169 18.54 0.85 4.89
C ILE A 169 18.10 1.23 6.31
N ASN A 170 17.55 2.41 6.46
CA ASN A 170 16.80 2.80 7.65
C ASN A 170 15.31 2.66 7.37
N PHE A 171 14.61 1.92 8.21
CA PHE A 171 13.16 1.84 8.23
C PHE A 171 12.64 2.51 9.50
N GLN A 172 11.70 3.42 9.34
CA GLN A 172 11.12 4.19 10.42
C GLN A 172 9.59 4.21 10.32
N ILE A 173 8.93 4.06 11.46
CA ILE A 173 7.50 4.32 11.64
C ILE A 173 7.38 5.49 12.61
N SER A 174 6.63 6.54 12.22
CA SER A 174 6.36 7.72 13.04
C SER A 174 4.94 7.71 13.60
N SER A 175 4.00 7.05 12.92
CA SER A 175 2.63 6.88 13.41
C SER A 175 1.91 5.72 12.74
N PHE A 176 0.89 5.23 13.42
CA PHE A 176 -0.03 4.22 12.90
C PHE A 176 -1.45 4.44 13.43
N LEU A 177 -2.41 3.87 12.71
CA LEU A 177 -3.83 3.82 13.02
C LEU A 177 -4.22 2.42 13.47
N SER A 178 -5.24 2.31 14.30
CA SER A 178 -5.84 1.03 14.72
C SER A 178 -7.27 1.23 15.21
N ASN A 179 -7.93 0.15 15.60
CA ASN A 179 -9.33 0.16 16.00
C ASN A 179 -10.21 0.75 14.88
N LYS A 180 -9.97 0.27 13.65
CA LYS A 180 -10.73 0.67 12.47
C LYS A 180 -12.13 0.08 12.52
N HIS A 181 -13.13 0.91 12.27
CA HIS A 181 -14.53 0.53 12.18
C HIS A 181 -15.09 0.83 10.80
N ASN A 182 -15.70 -0.18 10.18
CA ASN A 182 -16.49 0.00 8.96
C ASN A 182 -17.94 0.26 9.34
N HIS A 183 -18.54 1.26 8.70
CA HIS A 183 -19.92 1.66 8.85
C HIS A 183 -20.58 1.58 7.47
N ASP A 184 -20.97 0.36 7.07
CA ASP A 184 -21.50 0.09 5.74
C ASP A 184 -23.01 0.35 5.69
N GLY A 185 -23.48 0.88 4.55
CA GLY A 185 -24.90 1.06 4.26
C GLY A 185 -25.60 2.06 5.19
N ILE A 186 -24.91 3.12 5.63
CA ILE A 186 -25.50 4.19 6.43
C ILE A 186 -26.54 4.92 5.57
N HIS A 187 -27.80 4.88 6.00
CA HIS A 187 -28.89 5.62 5.33
C HIS A 187 -28.88 7.09 5.78
N VAL A 188 -28.90 8.00 4.80
CA VAL A 188 -29.12 9.43 5.04
C VAL A 188 -30.63 9.69 4.95
N ASP A 189 -31.24 10.09 6.07
CA ASP A 189 -32.69 10.34 6.14
C ASP A 189 -33.05 11.63 5.41
N THR A 190 -33.39 11.49 4.14
CA THR A 190 -33.77 12.60 3.24
C THR A 190 -34.67 12.10 2.12
N HIS A 191 -35.63 12.97 1.70
CA HIS A 191 -36.49 12.73 0.56
C HIS A 191 -35.96 13.52 -0.67
N LEU A 192 -35.26 12.86 -1.56
CA LEU A 192 -34.57 13.51 -2.69
C LEU A 192 -35.55 14.21 -3.66
N ALA A 193 -36.79 13.71 -3.79
CA ALA A 193 -37.79 14.33 -4.64
C ALA A 193 -38.19 15.74 -4.17
N ASP A 194 -38.20 15.97 -2.84
CA ASP A 194 -38.55 17.25 -2.25
C ASP A 194 -37.49 18.34 -2.45
N LEU A 195 -36.27 17.92 -2.81
CA LEU A 195 -35.15 18.82 -3.04
C LEU A 195 -35.09 19.40 -4.46
N LYS A 196 -35.73 18.71 -5.43
CA LYS A 196 -35.59 19.03 -6.87
C LYS A 196 -35.97 20.47 -7.24
N ASN A 197 -36.96 21.02 -6.57
CA ASN A 197 -37.52 22.36 -6.87
C ASN A 197 -37.14 23.38 -5.77
N LYS A 198 -36.28 22.99 -4.82
CA LYS A 198 -35.83 23.86 -3.75
C LYS A 198 -34.63 24.67 -4.21
N GLU A 199 -34.72 25.98 -4.13
CA GLU A 199 -33.54 26.84 -4.35
C GLU A 199 -32.48 26.57 -3.28
N VAL A 200 -31.23 26.47 -3.72
CA VAL A 200 -30.06 26.29 -2.85
C VAL A 200 -29.10 27.44 -3.03
N ALA A 201 -28.49 27.88 -1.93
CA ALA A 201 -27.39 28.83 -2.01
C ALA A 201 -26.13 28.12 -2.49
N THR A 202 -25.39 28.73 -3.41
CA THR A 202 -24.15 28.22 -3.95
C THR A 202 -22.98 29.15 -3.67
N VAL A 203 -21.77 28.62 -3.79
CA VAL A 203 -20.52 29.37 -3.80
C VAL A 203 -19.64 28.86 -4.94
N SER A 204 -18.90 29.78 -5.56
CA SER A 204 -18.01 29.42 -6.65
C SER A 204 -16.64 28.98 -6.12
N ILE A 205 -16.14 27.83 -6.57
CA ILE A 205 -14.84 27.27 -6.20
C ILE A 205 -13.91 27.19 -7.41
N ASN A 206 -12.62 27.31 -7.17
CA ASN A 206 -11.55 27.14 -8.16
C ASN A 206 -10.52 26.11 -7.70
N SER A 207 -9.54 25.81 -8.56
CA SER A 207 -8.48 24.82 -8.27
C SER A 207 -7.65 25.15 -7.03
N ASP A 208 -7.45 26.44 -6.70
CA ASP A 208 -6.60 26.84 -5.58
C ASP A 208 -7.21 26.52 -4.22
N SER A 209 -8.55 26.41 -4.18
CA SER A 209 -9.29 26.04 -2.95
C SER A 209 -9.51 24.53 -2.80
N THR A 210 -9.05 23.70 -3.75
CA THR A 210 -9.29 22.24 -3.74
C THR A 210 -8.03 21.47 -3.35
N SER A 211 -8.19 20.41 -2.56
CA SER A 211 -7.10 19.49 -2.19
C SER A 211 -7.10 18.20 -3.00
N GLY A 212 -8.20 17.89 -3.70
CA GLY A 212 -8.33 16.70 -4.52
C GLY A 212 -9.76 16.49 -5.00
N GLY A 213 -9.95 15.44 -5.77
CA GLY A 213 -11.25 15.06 -6.31
C GLY A 213 -11.13 14.13 -7.51
N GLY A 214 -12.26 13.91 -8.17
CA GLY A 214 -12.32 13.11 -9.39
C GLY A 214 -13.57 13.38 -10.20
N GLY A 215 -13.59 12.89 -11.45
CA GLY A 215 -14.71 13.02 -12.36
C GLY A 215 -14.72 14.31 -13.17
N GLU A 216 -15.81 14.50 -13.93
CA GLU A 216 -15.89 15.59 -14.93
C GLU A 216 -15.78 16.97 -14.31
N MET A 217 -16.47 17.21 -13.19
CA MET A 217 -16.48 18.56 -12.56
C MET A 217 -15.09 18.88 -11.96
N PHE A 218 -14.39 17.91 -11.38
CA PHE A 218 -13.02 18.11 -10.92
C PHE A 218 -12.06 18.37 -12.09
N ASN A 219 -12.22 17.67 -13.22
CA ASN A 219 -11.43 17.91 -14.43
C ASN A 219 -11.63 19.35 -15.00
N LYS A 220 -12.80 19.96 -14.83
CA LYS A 220 -13.03 21.38 -15.18
C LYS A 220 -12.20 22.31 -14.30
N LEU A 221 -12.18 22.07 -12.98
CA LEU A 221 -11.31 22.82 -12.05
C LEU A 221 -9.83 22.72 -12.41
N GLU A 222 -9.34 21.52 -12.75
CA GLU A 222 -7.93 21.35 -13.18
C GLU A 222 -7.59 22.12 -14.46
N LYS A 223 -8.58 22.40 -15.32
CA LYS A 223 -8.43 23.23 -16.51
C LYS A 223 -8.53 24.73 -16.21
N GLY A 224 -8.72 25.13 -14.96
CA GLY A 224 -8.83 26.50 -14.52
C GLY A 224 -10.24 27.09 -14.61
N GLU A 225 -11.26 26.27 -14.85
CA GLU A 225 -12.65 26.71 -14.81
C GLU A 225 -13.10 26.84 -13.34
N LYS A 226 -14.07 27.74 -13.08
CA LYS A 226 -14.78 27.80 -11.81
C LYS A 226 -16.03 26.95 -11.90
N ILE A 227 -16.42 26.33 -10.79
CA ILE A 227 -17.68 25.61 -10.69
C ILE A 227 -18.45 26.06 -9.44
N GLU A 228 -19.77 25.89 -9.49
CA GLU A 228 -20.66 26.15 -8.36
C GLU A 228 -20.78 24.88 -7.50
N ILE A 229 -20.66 25.04 -6.19
CA ILE A 229 -20.90 24.02 -5.17
C ILE A 229 -21.92 24.53 -4.17
N LEU A 230 -22.50 23.65 -3.38
CA LEU A 230 -23.43 24.03 -2.33
C LEU A 230 -22.75 24.93 -1.27
N LYS A 231 -23.46 25.99 -0.83
CA LYS A 231 -22.97 26.78 0.29
C LYS A 231 -22.88 25.93 1.57
N PRO A 232 -21.75 25.91 2.25
CA PRO A 232 -21.56 25.06 3.43
C PRO A 232 -22.51 25.35 4.60
N ASN A 233 -22.93 24.29 5.31
CA ASN A 233 -23.68 24.34 6.56
C ASN A 233 -25.11 24.92 6.47
N GLU A 234 -25.74 24.90 5.28
CA GLU A 234 -27.15 25.38 5.14
C GLU A 234 -28.19 24.32 5.52
N THR A 235 -27.89 23.04 5.33
CA THR A 235 -28.82 21.93 5.66
C THR A 235 -28.07 20.78 6.33
N ILE A 236 -27.97 20.86 7.67
CA ILE A 236 -27.22 19.87 8.44
C ILE A 236 -28.07 18.61 8.68
N ILE A 237 -27.60 17.46 8.20
CA ILE A 237 -28.19 16.14 8.47
C ILE A 237 -27.18 15.31 9.25
N SER A 238 -27.46 15.08 10.53
CA SER A 238 -26.65 14.21 11.38
C SER A 238 -26.94 12.74 11.07
N LEU A 239 -25.92 11.92 11.03
CA LEU A 239 -26.07 10.48 10.79
C LEU A 239 -26.11 9.73 12.14
N PRO A 240 -27.10 8.83 12.36
CA PRO A 240 -27.18 8.08 13.59
C PRO A 240 -25.88 7.30 13.86
N LYS A 241 -25.32 7.45 15.07
CA LYS A 241 -24.09 6.78 15.53
C LYS A 241 -22.78 7.22 14.83
N ILE A 242 -22.84 8.11 13.85
CA ILE A 242 -21.67 8.68 13.17
C ILE A 242 -21.41 10.07 13.77
N LYS A 243 -20.26 10.25 14.43
CA LYS A 243 -19.89 11.53 15.07
C LYS A 243 -18.78 12.25 14.33
N PHE A 244 -18.02 11.55 13.52
CA PHE A 244 -16.85 12.07 12.82
C PHE A 244 -17.18 12.79 11.52
N MET A 245 -18.45 12.75 11.07
CA MET A 245 -18.93 13.52 9.93
C MET A 245 -20.44 13.72 9.97
N HIS A 246 -20.93 14.64 9.14
CA HIS A 246 -22.35 14.87 8.86
C HIS A 246 -22.53 15.38 7.44
N VAL A 247 -23.74 15.29 6.89
CA VAL A 247 -24.09 16.00 5.66
C VAL A 247 -24.24 17.48 5.99
N SER A 248 -23.45 18.32 5.35
CA SER A 248 -23.37 19.77 5.56
C SER A 248 -24.41 20.53 4.73
N ASN A 249 -24.70 20.02 3.53
CA ASN A 249 -25.76 20.53 2.68
C ASN A 249 -26.16 19.47 1.63
N ILE A 250 -27.36 19.59 1.06
CA ILE A 250 -27.84 18.74 -0.02
C ILE A 250 -28.82 19.49 -0.91
N GLY A 251 -28.70 19.34 -2.22
CA GLY A 251 -29.61 20.01 -3.15
C GLY A 251 -29.22 19.82 -4.62
N PHE A 252 -29.91 20.53 -5.50
CA PHE A 252 -29.70 20.43 -6.95
C PHE A 252 -29.01 21.70 -7.48
N ILE A 253 -27.97 21.52 -8.27
CA ILE A 253 -27.30 22.56 -9.05
C ILE A 253 -27.28 22.07 -10.51
N ASP A 254 -27.81 22.86 -11.44
CA ASP A 254 -27.86 22.56 -12.87
C ASP A 254 -28.41 21.14 -13.21
N GLY A 255 -29.38 20.67 -12.41
CA GLY A 255 -30.03 19.36 -12.59
C GLY A 255 -29.28 18.18 -12.02
N GLN A 256 -28.08 18.36 -11.46
CA GLN A 256 -27.32 17.34 -10.76
C GLN A 256 -27.59 17.40 -9.25
N LEU A 257 -27.66 16.25 -8.60
CA LEU A 257 -27.77 16.18 -7.15
C LEU A 257 -26.38 16.35 -6.52
N HIS A 258 -26.24 17.33 -5.67
CA HIS A 258 -25.07 17.60 -4.85
C HIS A 258 -25.30 17.18 -3.41
N VAL A 259 -24.37 16.44 -2.85
CA VAL A 259 -24.33 16.04 -1.43
C VAL A 259 -23.02 16.50 -0.85
N GLN A 260 -23.08 17.47 0.03
CA GLN A 260 -21.92 18.03 0.69
C GLN A 260 -21.77 17.44 2.09
N THR A 261 -20.59 17.00 2.42
CA THR A 261 -20.26 16.43 3.72
C THR A 261 -19.20 17.27 4.44
N LYS A 262 -19.27 17.29 5.78
CA LYS A 262 -18.24 17.87 6.63
C LYS A 262 -17.66 16.80 7.54
N TRP A 263 -16.33 16.66 7.53
CA TRP A 263 -15.56 15.70 8.29
C TRP A 263 -14.89 16.37 9.50
N SER A 264 -14.78 15.68 10.61
CA SER A 264 -14.10 16.16 11.79
C SER A 264 -12.59 16.21 11.58
N ASN A 265 -11.95 17.28 12.00
CA ASN A 265 -10.49 17.38 12.00
C ASN A 265 -9.83 16.58 13.15
N GLU A 266 -10.62 16.10 14.10
CA GLU A 266 -10.13 15.33 15.26
C GLU A 266 -9.92 13.86 14.91
N ASP A 267 -10.65 13.35 13.91
CA ASP A 267 -10.58 11.96 13.47
C ASP A 267 -9.60 11.83 12.30
N ILE A 268 -8.43 11.26 12.57
CA ILE A 268 -7.37 11.09 11.58
C ILE A 268 -7.77 10.00 10.58
N ASP A 269 -7.71 10.33 9.29
CA ASP A 269 -7.94 9.41 8.18
C ASP A 269 -9.33 8.72 8.20
N SER A 270 -10.33 9.34 8.82
CA SER A 270 -11.71 8.94 8.63
C SER A 270 -12.19 9.36 7.26
N HIS A 271 -12.77 8.43 6.50
CA HIS A 271 -13.16 8.64 5.12
C HIS A 271 -14.35 7.75 4.73
N GLY A 272 -14.85 7.93 3.51
CA GLY A 272 -15.90 7.09 2.95
C GLY A 272 -16.49 7.69 1.70
N ASP A 273 -17.43 6.94 1.11
CA ASP A 273 -18.11 7.31 -0.11
C ASP A 273 -19.63 7.32 0.07
N PHE A 274 -20.29 8.24 -0.63
CA PHE A 274 -21.74 8.28 -0.75
C PHE A 274 -22.18 7.76 -2.11
N TYR A 275 -23.33 7.09 -2.14
CA TYR A 275 -23.92 6.53 -3.33
C TYR A 275 -25.45 6.52 -3.23
N LEU A 276 -26.12 6.46 -4.35
CA LEU A 276 -27.56 6.26 -4.40
C LEU A 276 -27.89 4.79 -4.63
N VAL A 277 -29.03 4.35 -4.10
CA VAL A 277 -29.55 3.00 -4.34
C VAL A 277 -30.96 3.12 -4.89
N ASN A 278 -31.21 2.49 -6.03
CA ASN A 278 -32.53 2.44 -6.64
C ASN A 278 -33.36 1.24 -6.12
N PRO A 279 -34.66 1.13 -6.45
CA PRO A 279 -35.54 0.04 -5.99
C PRO A 279 -35.09 -1.37 -6.36
N SER A 280 -34.25 -1.52 -7.39
CA SER A 280 -33.68 -2.82 -7.77
C SER A 280 -32.42 -3.18 -6.97
N GLY A 281 -31.98 -2.31 -6.06
CA GLY A 281 -30.76 -2.49 -5.30
C GLY A 281 -29.49 -2.10 -6.06
N LYS A 282 -29.59 -1.49 -7.24
CA LYS A 282 -28.43 -1.03 -8.00
C LYS A 282 -27.82 0.21 -7.36
N LYS A 283 -26.52 0.19 -7.12
CA LYS A 283 -25.73 1.36 -6.70
C LYS A 283 -25.51 2.31 -7.88
N ILE A 284 -25.67 3.60 -7.63
CA ILE A 284 -25.33 4.70 -8.53
C ILE A 284 -24.27 5.52 -7.79
N ASN A 285 -23.05 5.49 -8.28
CA ASN A 285 -21.94 6.21 -7.69
C ASN A 285 -21.97 7.70 -8.11
N ALA A 286 -21.34 8.55 -7.32
CA ALA A 286 -21.10 9.94 -7.72
C ALA A 286 -20.32 10.00 -9.04
N SER A 287 -20.72 10.87 -9.95
CA SER A 287 -20.04 11.14 -11.22
C SER A 287 -18.81 12.02 -11.02
N SER A 288 -18.80 12.80 -9.93
CA SER A 288 -17.66 13.63 -9.52
C SER A 288 -17.63 13.78 -8.00
N ASN A 289 -16.45 14.02 -7.46
CA ASN A 289 -16.28 14.50 -6.09
C ASN A 289 -15.20 15.59 -6.02
N ILE A 290 -15.30 16.45 -5.01
CA ILE A 290 -14.40 17.58 -4.83
C ILE A 290 -14.13 17.76 -3.34
N SER A 291 -12.86 17.78 -2.94
CA SER A 291 -12.43 17.99 -1.56
C SER A 291 -11.85 19.40 -1.40
N TYR A 292 -12.27 20.10 -0.35
CA TYR A 292 -11.85 21.46 -0.05
C TYR A 292 -11.96 21.75 1.47
N GLY A 293 -11.49 22.92 1.87
CA GLY A 293 -11.65 23.45 3.22
C GLY A 293 -12.62 24.61 3.25
N VAL A 294 -13.06 24.97 4.46
CA VAL A 294 -13.81 26.18 4.74
C VAL A 294 -13.18 26.85 5.96
N ASP A 295 -12.89 28.14 5.85
CA ASP A 295 -12.31 28.94 6.93
C ASP A 295 -13.37 29.43 7.92
N GLU A 296 -12.96 30.19 8.93
CA GLU A 296 -13.85 30.74 9.96
C GLU A 296 -14.86 31.76 9.43
N SER A 297 -14.58 32.40 8.28
CA SER A 297 -15.49 33.34 7.62
C SER A 297 -16.54 32.64 6.74
N GLY A 298 -16.37 31.33 6.49
CA GLY A 298 -17.23 30.53 5.64
C GLY A 298 -16.78 30.49 4.16
N GLU A 299 -15.60 31.06 3.86
CA GLU A 299 -15.03 31.05 2.51
C GLU A 299 -14.31 29.72 2.22
N THR A 300 -14.36 29.30 0.96
CA THR A 300 -13.67 28.07 0.51
C THR A 300 -12.16 28.29 0.43
N VAL A 301 -11.41 27.39 1.05
CA VAL A 301 -9.95 27.40 1.11
C VAL A 301 -9.39 26.01 0.79
N TYR A 302 -8.10 25.94 0.55
CA TYR A 302 -7.42 24.65 0.43
C TYR A 302 -7.57 23.82 1.72
N GLY A 303 -8.09 22.60 1.60
CA GLY A 303 -8.34 21.71 2.74
C GLY A 303 -9.10 20.45 2.31
N ASN A 304 -9.39 19.58 3.27
CA ASN A 304 -10.05 18.30 3.01
C ASN A 304 -11.17 17.95 4.00
N ASN A 305 -11.59 18.91 4.81
CA ASN A 305 -12.68 18.66 5.79
C ASN A 305 -14.08 18.80 5.21
N TYR A 306 -14.21 19.20 3.94
CA TYR A 306 -15.45 19.12 3.17
C TYR A 306 -15.23 18.29 1.91
N VAL A 307 -16.24 17.48 1.58
CA VAL A 307 -16.29 16.74 0.30
C VAL A 307 -17.68 16.93 -0.30
N GLU A 308 -17.73 17.35 -1.54
CA GLU A 308 -18.95 17.43 -2.32
C GLU A 308 -19.02 16.29 -3.32
N TYR A 309 -20.06 15.47 -3.22
CA TYR A 309 -20.37 14.37 -4.13
C TYR A 309 -21.44 14.81 -5.10
N ILE A 310 -21.22 14.63 -6.40
CA ILE A 310 -22.09 15.09 -7.47
C ILE A 310 -22.62 13.87 -8.23
N PHE A 311 -23.95 13.77 -8.34
CA PHE A 311 -24.62 12.63 -8.96
C PHE A 311 -25.42 13.08 -10.20
N ASP A 312 -25.26 12.33 -11.29
CA ASP A 312 -26.16 12.43 -12.43
C ASP A 312 -27.39 11.53 -12.20
N VAL A 313 -28.54 12.17 -12.04
CA VAL A 313 -29.80 11.49 -11.72
C VAL A 313 -30.90 11.74 -12.77
N ASN A 314 -30.51 12.22 -13.97
CA ASN A 314 -31.44 12.66 -15.00
C ASN A 314 -32.49 11.63 -15.43
N ASN A 315 -32.23 10.33 -15.31
CA ASN A 315 -33.09 9.23 -15.72
C ASN A 315 -33.65 8.44 -14.53
N GLU A 316 -33.56 8.95 -13.32
CA GLU A 316 -33.96 8.22 -12.11
C GLU A 316 -35.21 8.82 -11.46
N ASP A 317 -36.04 7.96 -10.88
CA ASP A 317 -37.19 8.37 -10.06
C ASP A 317 -36.70 8.75 -8.66
N LEU A 318 -36.50 10.04 -8.43
CA LEU A 318 -35.98 10.60 -7.16
C LEU A 318 -36.79 10.18 -5.92
N SER A 319 -38.09 9.91 -6.08
CA SER A 319 -38.95 9.51 -4.98
C SER A 319 -38.63 8.10 -4.45
N LYS A 320 -37.88 7.31 -5.22
CA LYS A 320 -37.53 5.91 -4.94
C LYS A 320 -36.03 5.73 -4.67
N LEU A 321 -35.24 6.75 -4.88
CA LEU A 321 -33.81 6.69 -4.58
C LEU A 321 -33.55 6.85 -3.08
N LYS A 322 -32.57 6.11 -2.57
CA LYS A 322 -32.05 6.26 -1.20
C LYS A 322 -30.61 6.72 -1.26
N LEU A 323 -30.28 7.75 -0.48
CA LEU A 323 -28.89 8.16 -0.29
C LEU A 323 -28.26 7.30 0.83
N MET A 324 -27.17 6.66 0.50
CA MET A 324 -26.43 5.73 1.37
C MET A 324 -24.97 6.14 1.45
N GLY A 325 -24.29 5.74 2.53
CA GLY A 325 -22.83 5.92 2.69
C GLY A 325 -22.18 4.67 3.23
N ASP A 326 -20.96 4.37 2.75
CA ASP A 326 -20.04 3.39 3.35
C ASP A 326 -18.88 4.20 3.92
N LEU A 327 -18.70 4.17 5.26
CA LEU A 327 -17.80 5.05 5.99
C LEU A 327 -16.81 4.24 6.80
N ILE A 328 -15.62 4.80 7.02
CA ILE A 328 -14.55 4.21 7.82
C ILE A 328 -14.12 5.24 8.87
N SER A 329 -13.97 4.79 10.12
CA SER A 329 -13.34 5.58 11.17
C SER A 329 -12.19 4.81 11.83
N ASN A 330 -11.21 5.54 12.35
CA ASN A 330 -10.09 4.98 13.10
C ASN A 330 -10.19 5.43 14.55
N GLY A 331 -10.28 4.46 15.48
CA GLY A 331 -10.48 4.76 16.90
C GLY A 331 -9.20 5.19 17.61
N ASN A 332 -8.02 4.83 17.09
CA ASN A 332 -6.73 5.13 17.71
C ASN A 332 -5.74 5.68 16.68
N PHE A 333 -5.09 6.78 17.04
CA PHE A 333 -3.92 7.32 16.33
C PHE A 333 -2.73 7.36 17.28
N THR A 334 -1.71 6.56 17.00
CA THR A 334 -0.54 6.42 17.85
C THR A 334 0.70 7.00 17.18
N LYS A 335 1.29 8.03 17.80
CA LYS A 335 2.56 8.63 17.38
C LYS A 335 3.72 8.10 18.20
N GLY A 336 4.86 7.87 17.55
CA GLY A 336 6.11 7.44 18.18
C GLY A 336 7.30 7.61 17.26
N ASN A 337 8.41 6.97 17.63
CA ASN A 337 9.62 6.96 16.82
C ASN A 337 10.26 5.56 16.87
N TRP A 338 9.80 4.68 16.01
CA TRP A 338 10.36 3.34 15.87
C TRP A 338 11.26 3.32 14.66
N SER A 339 12.55 3.22 14.86
CA SER A 339 13.53 3.28 13.77
C SER A 339 14.58 2.19 13.93
N THR A 340 14.93 1.53 12.83
CA THR A 340 15.97 0.51 12.81
C THR A 340 16.71 0.53 11.48
N THR A 341 17.92 0.01 11.49
CA THR A 341 18.79 0.01 10.32
C THR A 341 19.33 -1.40 10.07
N PHE A 342 19.28 -1.82 8.80
CA PHE A 342 19.78 -3.12 8.35
C PHE A 342 20.34 -3.02 6.94
N LYS A 343 20.94 -4.10 6.43
CA LYS A 343 21.39 -4.20 5.04
C LYS A 343 20.53 -5.18 4.28
N LEU A 344 20.22 -4.83 3.04
CA LEU A 344 19.56 -5.72 2.08
C LEU A 344 20.58 -6.35 1.15
N HIS A 345 20.31 -7.58 0.77
CA HIS A 345 21.09 -8.32 -0.22
C HIS A 345 20.11 -8.92 -1.23
N SER A 346 20.24 -8.56 -2.50
CA SER A 346 19.41 -9.17 -3.55
C SER A 346 19.73 -10.66 -3.65
N VAL A 347 18.70 -11.49 -3.61
CA VAL A 347 18.84 -12.95 -3.68
C VAL A 347 19.23 -13.40 -5.08
N GLU A 348 18.71 -12.74 -6.11
CA GLU A 348 18.98 -13.02 -7.51
C GLU A 348 19.25 -11.72 -8.26
N LYS A 349 20.14 -11.80 -9.27
CA LYS A 349 20.39 -10.67 -10.16
C LYS A 349 19.24 -10.51 -11.14
N GLU A 350 18.84 -9.27 -11.39
CA GLU A 350 17.92 -8.96 -12.48
C GLU A 350 18.43 -9.47 -13.82
N LYS A 351 17.53 -10.07 -14.62
CA LYS A 351 17.80 -10.42 -16.01
C LYS A 351 17.40 -9.26 -16.92
N SER A 352 18.35 -8.74 -17.67
CA SER A 352 18.08 -7.74 -18.71
C SER A 352 17.68 -8.43 -20.00
N LEU A 353 16.55 -8.04 -20.57
CA LEU A 353 15.99 -8.61 -21.79
C LEU A 353 15.84 -7.52 -22.85
N SER A 354 16.11 -7.87 -24.11
CA SER A 354 15.85 -6.98 -25.26
C SER A 354 14.35 -6.85 -25.45
N PHE A 355 13.87 -5.60 -25.45
CA PHE A 355 12.47 -5.27 -25.70
C PHE A 355 12.40 -3.93 -26.41
N ASN A 356 11.64 -3.83 -27.49
CA ASN A 356 11.56 -2.60 -28.30
C ASN A 356 10.18 -2.51 -28.96
N GLU A 357 9.17 -2.04 -28.19
CA GLU A 357 7.77 -2.01 -28.61
C GLU A 357 7.12 -0.66 -28.31
N ASN A 358 6.15 -0.30 -29.14
CA ASN A 358 5.28 0.84 -28.87
C ASN A 358 4.14 0.42 -27.93
N LEU A 359 4.03 1.08 -26.79
CA LEU A 359 3.03 0.78 -25.75
C LEU A 359 2.12 2.00 -25.54
N GLY A 360 1.30 2.32 -26.56
CA GLY A 360 0.41 3.48 -26.52
C GLY A 360 1.16 4.80 -26.68
N SER A 361 1.21 5.62 -25.65
CA SER A 361 1.79 6.98 -25.68
C SER A 361 3.32 7.02 -25.51
N TRP A 362 3.97 5.88 -25.33
CA TRP A 362 5.43 5.77 -25.17
C TRP A 362 6.01 4.53 -25.83
N LYS A 363 7.32 4.51 -25.98
CA LYS A 363 8.07 3.39 -26.57
C LYS A 363 8.95 2.75 -25.52
N ALA A 364 8.69 1.47 -25.21
CA ALA A 364 9.57 0.67 -24.39
C ALA A 364 10.81 0.24 -25.20
N THR A 365 11.99 0.36 -24.60
CA THR A 365 13.28 0.08 -25.26
C THR A 365 14.13 -0.96 -24.52
N LYS A 366 13.75 -1.30 -23.30
CA LYS A 366 14.43 -2.28 -22.44
C LYS A 366 13.43 -2.88 -21.45
N MET A 367 13.68 -4.13 -21.08
CA MET A 367 12.96 -4.83 -20.03
C MET A 367 13.95 -5.43 -19.04
N THR A 368 13.61 -5.44 -17.75
CA THR A 368 14.27 -6.28 -16.74
C THR A 368 13.27 -7.18 -16.06
N LEU A 369 13.72 -8.37 -15.69
CA LEU A 369 12.97 -9.39 -14.96
C LEU A 369 13.66 -9.64 -13.63
N SER A 370 12.93 -9.48 -12.53
CA SER A 370 13.38 -9.77 -11.18
C SER A 370 12.44 -10.75 -10.47
N SER A 371 12.81 -11.20 -9.28
CA SER A 371 11.94 -12.03 -8.44
C SER A 371 10.66 -11.32 -8.01
N LEU A 372 10.60 -9.99 -8.07
CA LEU A 372 9.43 -9.20 -7.67
C LEU A 372 8.59 -8.69 -8.85
N GLY A 373 9.05 -8.91 -10.09
CA GLY A 373 8.26 -8.54 -11.26
C GLY A 373 9.06 -8.18 -12.51
N VAL A 374 8.42 -7.47 -13.42
CA VAL A 374 8.95 -7.01 -14.70
C VAL A 374 8.99 -5.49 -14.73
N THR A 375 10.15 -4.91 -15.05
CA THR A 375 10.28 -3.47 -15.25
C THR A 375 10.50 -3.15 -16.73
N LEU A 376 9.68 -2.26 -17.27
CA LEU A 376 9.80 -1.73 -18.63
C LEU A 376 10.41 -0.33 -18.58
N TYR A 377 11.42 -0.10 -19.42
CA TYR A 377 12.07 1.20 -19.56
C TYR A 377 11.87 1.73 -20.97
N GLY A 378 11.64 3.03 -21.09
CA GLY A 378 11.39 3.60 -22.40
C GLY A 378 11.45 5.12 -22.47
N LYS A 379 10.94 5.67 -23.58
CA LYS A 379 10.88 7.10 -23.86
C LYS A 379 9.47 7.50 -24.24
N GLY A 380 9.04 8.68 -23.80
CA GLY A 380 7.69 9.21 -24.03
C GLY A 380 7.06 9.67 -22.75
N LYS A 381 5.74 9.78 -22.74
CA LYS A 381 4.96 10.17 -21.57
C LYS A 381 3.97 9.04 -21.24
N PHE A 382 4.16 8.38 -20.12
CA PHE A 382 3.19 7.40 -19.63
C PHE A 382 1.82 8.06 -19.37
N LYS A 383 0.74 7.39 -19.76
CA LYS A 383 -0.62 7.82 -19.47
C LYS A 383 -1.39 6.68 -18.81
N ASP A 384 -2.30 6.99 -17.91
CA ASP A 384 -3.14 5.99 -17.24
C ASP A 384 -4.05 5.22 -18.22
N THR A 385 -4.29 5.81 -19.40
CA THR A 385 -5.02 5.17 -20.51
C THR A 385 -4.18 4.13 -21.30
N ASP A 386 -2.86 4.05 -21.05
CA ASP A 386 -1.97 3.08 -21.68
C ASP A 386 -2.17 1.67 -21.08
N ASN A 387 -3.30 1.06 -21.27
CA ASN A 387 -3.69 -0.23 -20.70
C ASN A 387 -2.70 -1.35 -21.06
N ILE A 388 -1.58 -1.44 -20.31
CA ILE A 388 -0.49 -2.39 -20.56
C ILE A 388 -0.73 -3.64 -19.71
N LYS A 389 -0.83 -4.79 -20.38
CA LYS A 389 -0.98 -6.10 -19.74
C LYS A 389 0.34 -6.84 -19.77
N VAL A 390 0.83 -7.25 -18.60
CA VAL A 390 2.05 -8.04 -18.47
C VAL A 390 1.74 -9.37 -17.78
N SER A 391 2.26 -10.45 -18.32
CA SER A 391 2.17 -11.77 -17.69
C SER A 391 3.44 -12.57 -17.90
N VAL A 392 3.71 -13.50 -17.00
CA VAL A 392 4.80 -14.47 -17.11
C VAL A 392 4.23 -15.87 -17.27
N LYS A 393 4.84 -16.66 -18.16
CA LYS A 393 4.54 -18.08 -18.33
C LYS A 393 5.68 -18.92 -17.81
N MET A 394 5.35 -19.87 -16.97
CA MET A 394 6.30 -20.80 -16.37
C MET A 394 6.57 -21.99 -17.29
N LYS A 395 7.71 -22.65 -17.13
CA LYS A 395 8.10 -23.87 -17.88
C LYS A 395 7.13 -25.04 -17.69
N ASN A 396 6.40 -25.08 -16.57
CA ASN A 396 5.34 -26.05 -16.32
C ASN A 396 4.02 -25.74 -17.04
N GLY A 397 3.96 -24.64 -17.80
CA GLY A 397 2.78 -24.19 -18.55
C GLY A 397 1.85 -23.26 -17.80
N SER A 398 2.00 -23.07 -16.48
CA SER A 398 1.19 -22.08 -15.72
C SER A 398 1.54 -20.65 -16.12
N SER A 399 0.58 -19.75 -15.98
CA SER A 399 0.76 -18.32 -16.26
C SER A 399 0.33 -17.48 -15.06
N GLN A 400 1.03 -16.38 -14.83
CA GLN A 400 0.72 -15.40 -13.79
C GLN A 400 0.65 -14.01 -14.39
N SER A 401 -0.45 -13.30 -14.14
CA SER A 401 -0.60 -11.88 -14.50
C SER A 401 0.15 -11.01 -13.48
N LEU A 402 0.67 -9.88 -13.95
CA LEU A 402 1.34 -8.86 -13.14
C LEU A 402 0.48 -7.60 -13.16
N ASP A 403 -0.56 -7.57 -12.32
CA ASP A 403 -1.64 -6.59 -12.39
C ASP A 403 -1.35 -5.30 -11.59
N SER A 404 -0.37 -5.32 -10.69
CA SER A 404 0.00 -4.14 -9.91
C SER A 404 1.12 -3.37 -10.61
N LEU A 405 0.88 -2.09 -10.89
CA LEU A 405 1.80 -1.21 -11.59
C LEU A 405 2.35 -0.13 -10.66
N GLN A 406 3.67 0.07 -10.70
CA GLN A 406 4.34 1.23 -10.14
C GLN A 406 5.02 2.02 -11.26
N ASN A 407 4.67 3.29 -11.37
CA ASN A 407 5.16 4.18 -12.43
C ASN A 407 6.12 5.24 -11.86
N PHE A 408 7.33 5.32 -12.40
CA PHE A 408 8.38 6.28 -12.07
C PHE A 408 8.78 7.10 -13.31
N SER A 409 7.79 7.54 -14.08
CA SER A 409 8.01 8.23 -15.33
C SER A 409 8.14 9.74 -15.11
N ASP A 410 8.96 10.37 -15.92
CA ASP A 410 9.00 11.82 -16.10
C ASP A 410 8.47 12.21 -17.50
N ASN A 411 8.62 13.47 -17.90
CA ASN A 411 8.15 13.93 -19.21
C ASN A 411 8.96 13.40 -20.42
N LYS A 412 10.06 12.67 -20.20
CA LYS A 412 10.97 12.20 -21.25
C LYS A 412 11.27 10.71 -21.16
N SER A 413 11.25 10.16 -19.96
CA SER A 413 11.57 8.77 -19.70
C SER A 413 10.43 8.05 -18.98
N VAL A 414 10.23 6.79 -19.32
CA VAL A 414 9.25 5.91 -18.69
C VAL A 414 9.98 4.77 -18.02
N LYS A 415 9.63 4.54 -16.74
CA LYS A 415 10.01 3.37 -15.97
C LYS A 415 8.77 2.83 -15.27
N ALA A 416 8.22 1.75 -15.82
CA ALA A 416 7.00 1.11 -15.34
C ALA A 416 7.31 -0.29 -14.82
N LYS A 417 7.09 -0.54 -13.52
CA LYS A 417 7.31 -1.84 -12.87
C LYS A 417 5.98 -2.55 -12.62
N PHE A 418 5.84 -3.71 -13.21
CA PHE A 418 4.69 -4.61 -13.06
C PHE A 418 5.04 -5.66 -12.01
N LEU A 419 4.29 -5.66 -10.91
CA LEU A 419 4.60 -6.44 -9.72
C LEU A 419 3.92 -7.79 -9.74
N SER A 420 4.64 -8.79 -9.29
CA SER A 420 4.10 -10.11 -9.02
C SER A 420 3.44 -10.14 -7.62
N SER A 421 2.29 -10.78 -7.51
CA SER A 421 1.62 -11.02 -6.22
C SER A 421 2.41 -11.95 -5.30
N SER A 422 3.25 -12.83 -5.89
CA SER A 422 4.19 -13.70 -5.19
C SER A 422 5.55 -13.65 -5.90
N PRO A 423 6.67 -13.88 -5.20
CA PRO A 423 8.00 -13.89 -5.83
C PRO A 423 8.09 -14.89 -6.97
N LEU A 424 8.77 -14.46 -8.03
CA LEU A 424 9.00 -15.25 -9.23
C LEU A 424 10.33 -16.01 -9.11
N ASP A 425 10.30 -17.31 -9.29
CA ASP A 425 11.51 -18.11 -9.50
C ASP A 425 11.97 -17.94 -10.96
N LEU A 426 12.99 -17.10 -11.17
CA LEU A 426 13.47 -16.75 -12.50
C LEU A 426 13.97 -17.96 -13.29
N SER A 427 14.36 -19.03 -12.62
CA SER A 427 14.81 -20.27 -13.25
C SER A 427 13.67 -21.06 -13.90
N LYS A 428 12.44 -20.85 -13.40
CA LYS A 428 11.23 -21.54 -13.87
C LYS A 428 10.43 -20.74 -14.89
N ILE A 429 10.80 -19.51 -15.21
CA ILE A 429 10.12 -18.69 -16.22
C ILE A 429 10.56 -19.14 -17.62
N ASP A 430 9.60 -19.35 -18.52
CA ASP A 430 9.79 -19.65 -19.94
C ASP A 430 9.68 -18.38 -20.79
N THR A 431 8.56 -17.66 -20.66
CA THR A 431 8.30 -16.45 -21.47
C THR A 431 7.64 -15.35 -20.65
N ILE A 432 7.81 -14.12 -21.13
CA ILE A 432 7.07 -12.93 -20.68
C ILE A 432 6.19 -12.47 -21.83
N ASN A 433 4.95 -12.12 -21.56
CA ASN A 433 4.02 -11.54 -22.53
C ASN A 433 3.71 -10.09 -22.13
N VAL A 434 3.89 -9.16 -23.06
CA VAL A 434 3.51 -7.75 -22.92
C VAL A 434 2.60 -7.38 -24.07
N ASN A 435 1.32 -7.13 -23.80
CA ASN A 435 0.30 -6.80 -24.81
C ASN A 435 0.27 -7.76 -26.03
N GLY A 436 0.52 -9.05 -25.81
CA GLY A 436 0.57 -10.05 -26.88
C GLY A 436 1.97 -10.32 -27.47
N THR A 437 2.95 -9.42 -27.27
CA THR A 437 4.35 -9.67 -27.65
C THR A 437 5.00 -10.63 -26.66
N VAL A 438 5.47 -11.78 -27.15
CA VAL A 438 6.06 -12.85 -26.33
C VAL A 438 7.58 -12.79 -26.40
N ILE A 439 8.21 -12.69 -25.23
CA ILE A 439 9.66 -12.63 -25.06
C ILE A 439 10.14 -13.90 -24.36
N LYS A 440 11.05 -14.65 -24.97
CA LYS A 440 11.64 -15.84 -24.37
C LYS A 440 12.69 -15.46 -23.33
N VAL A 441 12.58 -16.01 -22.13
CA VAL A 441 13.58 -15.84 -21.06
C VAL A 441 14.65 -16.92 -21.26
N SER A 442 15.70 -16.58 -22.02
CA SER A 442 16.86 -17.48 -22.20
C SER A 442 17.59 -17.73 -20.88
N LYS A 443 18.23 -18.89 -20.79
CA LYS A 443 19.03 -19.33 -19.62
C LYS A 443 20.20 -18.39 -19.35
#